data_cd54fa63f8edea5bf8b2a12cada577af
#
_entry.id   cd54fa63f8edea5bf8b2a12cada577af
#
_cell.length_a   1.000
_cell.length_b   1.000
_cell.length_c   1.000
_cell.angle_alpha   90.00
_cell.angle_beta   90.00
_cell.angle_gamma   90.00
#
_symmetry.space_group_name_H-M   'P 1'
#
loop_
_entity.id
_entity.type
_entity.pdbx_description
1 polymer ?
#
loop_
_entity_poly.entity_id
_entity_poly.type
_entity_poly.pdbx_seq_one_letter_code
_entity_poly.pdbx_strand_id
1 'polypeptide(L)'
;MKKLVLMLFAFLFLGVNQAFAYRVTDFSSDAKIVEAVRVLEQAGETDVLRSLERRAVRIKFNNLSMVSYNSANAFAVSTTNEFGTKVIYINSIYRNAPAEQIACLIAHESCHTGYSATLAEETTATQKEAACWTRLKSASKVYPDSKLTRRLDKLSGLYLASSNNNNLVEQKIASSSFYRSQLGLN
;
A
#
# COMPACT_ATOMS: atom_id res chain seq x y z
N MET A 1 47.42 13.30 18.50
CA MET A 1 46.71 12.93 17.26
C MET A 1 45.63 11.82 17.41
N LYS A 2 45.65 10.96 18.44
CA LYS A 2 44.65 9.88 18.63
C LYS A 2 43.26 10.33 19.08
N LYS A 3 43.08 11.52 19.65
CA LYS A 3 41.80 12.04 20.14
C LYS A 3 40.90 12.67 19.03
N LEU A 4 41.52 13.11 17.91
CA LEU A 4 40.77 13.73 16.80
C LEU A 4 40.03 12.70 15.92
N VAL A 5 40.58 11.49 15.83
CA VAL A 5 39.99 10.42 15.02
C VAL A 5 38.72 9.86 15.66
N LEU A 6 38.59 9.86 16.98
CA LEU A 6 37.43 9.35 17.70
C LEU A 6 36.19 10.25 17.58
N MET A 7 36.40 11.58 17.42
CA MET A 7 35.30 12.51 17.20
C MET A 7 34.73 12.46 15.77
N LEU A 8 35.53 12.09 14.78
CA LEU A 8 35.04 11.99 13.39
C LEU A 8 34.12 10.74 13.18
N PHE A 9 34.34 9.67 13.95
CA PHE A 9 33.51 8.47 13.90
C PHE A 9 32.18 8.62 14.61
N ALA A 10 32.06 9.50 15.61
CA ALA A 10 30.78 9.76 16.30
C ALA A 10 29.77 10.54 15.43
N PHE A 11 30.23 11.31 14.44
CA PHE A 11 29.37 12.05 13.51
C PHE A 11 28.83 11.22 12.36
N LEU A 12 29.44 10.06 12.07
CA LEU A 12 28.98 9.17 10.99
C LEU A 12 27.82 8.24 11.40
N PHE A 13 27.48 8.17 12.69
CA PHE A 13 26.35 7.37 13.21
C PHE A 13 25.12 8.19 13.64
N LEU A 14 25.17 9.51 13.48
CA LEU A 14 23.94 10.30 13.46
C LEU A 14 23.30 10.05 12.09
N GLY A 15 22.78 8.83 11.91
CA GLY A 15 21.86 8.55 10.84
C GLY A 15 20.82 9.66 10.88
N VAL A 16 20.75 10.46 9.82
CA VAL A 16 19.72 11.46 9.64
C VAL A 16 18.42 10.69 9.62
N ASN A 17 17.81 10.50 10.80
CA ASN A 17 16.40 10.21 10.89
C ASN A 17 15.73 11.41 10.21
N GLN A 18 15.49 11.29 8.90
CA GLN A 18 14.64 12.25 8.21
C GLN A 18 13.31 12.18 8.94
N ALA A 19 13.10 13.09 9.86
CA ALA A 19 11.82 13.26 10.51
C ALA A 19 10.81 13.52 9.39
N PHE A 20 9.86 12.62 9.22
CA PHE A 20 8.75 12.88 8.32
C PHE A 20 8.03 14.12 8.84
N ALA A 21 7.73 15.06 7.93
CA ALA A 21 7.05 16.30 8.30
C ALA A 21 5.54 16.08 8.55
N TYR A 22 5.02 14.87 8.29
CA TYR A 22 3.61 14.53 8.46
C TYR A 22 3.32 13.93 9.84
N ARG A 23 2.07 14.08 10.25
CA ARG A 23 1.46 13.26 11.30
C ARG A 23 0.59 12.18 10.65
N VAL A 24 0.55 10.96 11.21
CA VAL A 24 -0.33 9.89 10.68
C VAL A 24 -1.80 10.32 10.58
N THR A 25 -2.24 11.24 11.44
CA THR A 25 -3.57 11.86 11.43
C THR A 25 -3.80 12.82 10.26
N ASP A 26 -2.75 13.24 9.56
CA ASP A 26 -2.89 14.12 8.38
C ASP A 26 -3.50 13.37 7.20
N PHE A 27 -3.38 12.04 7.16
CA PHE A 27 -3.96 11.21 6.11
C PHE A 27 -5.44 10.87 6.36
N SER A 28 -5.85 10.72 7.63
CA SER A 28 -7.22 10.36 8.01
C SER A 28 -7.54 10.72 9.45
N SER A 29 -8.81 11.02 9.73
CA SER A 29 -9.36 11.09 11.08
C SER A 29 -9.96 9.76 11.57
N ASP A 30 -10.06 8.74 10.70
CA ASP A 30 -10.58 7.41 11.07
C ASP A 30 -9.50 6.63 11.83
N ALA A 31 -9.81 6.25 13.07
CA ALA A 31 -8.86 5.59 13.96
C ALA A 31 -8.27 4.30 13.37
N LYS A 32 -9.06 3.55 12.60
CA LYS A 32 -8.61 2.30 11.97
C LYS A 32 -7.62 2.56 10.83
N ILE A 33 -7.82 3.60 10.06
CA ILE A 33 -6.88 4.03 9.02
C ILE A 33 -5.60 4.58 9.66
N VAL A 34 -5.72 5.39 10.72
CA VAL A 34 -4.57 5.88 11.48
C VAL A 34 -3.74 4.72 12.04
N GLU A 35 -4.40 3.67 12.57
CA GLU A 35 -3.72 2.44 13.01
C GLU A 35 -2.96 1.78 11.84
N ALA A 36 -3.59 1.62 10.67
CA ALA A 36 -2.96 1.03 9.50
C ALA A 36 -1.75 1.83 8.97
N VAL A 37 -1.83 3.18 9.00
CA VAL A 37 -0.68 4.04 8.64
C VAL A 37 0.46 3.90 9.64
N ARG A 38 0.17 3.77 10.95
CA ARG A 38 1.20 3.48 11.95
C ARG A 38 1.87 2.12 11.74
N VAL A 39 1.11 1.12 11.30
CA VAL A 39 1.67 -0.19 10.92
C VAL A 39 2.67 -0.04 9.76
N LEU A 40 2.37 0.76 8.73
CA LEU A 40 3.33 1.07 7.65
C LEU A 40 4.58 1.78 8.18
N GLU A 41 4.42 2.73 9.08
CA GLU A 41 5.52 3.46 9.70
C GLU A 41 6.44 2.52 10.50
N GLN A 42 5.86 1.68 11.36
CA GLN A 42 6.59 0.69 12.17
C GLN A 42 7.29 -0.37 11.32
N ALA A 43 6.73 -0.72 10.17
CA ALA A 43 7.32 -1.64 9.21
C ALA A 43 8.41 -1.02 8.33
N GLY A 44 8.67 0.29 8.46
CA GLY A 44 9.66 1.00 7.66
C GLY A 44 9.26 1.20 6.19
N GLU A 45 7.95 1.22 5.87
CA GLU A 45 7.42 1.47 4.52
C GLU A 45 7.54 2.95 4.12
N THR A 46 8.77 3.48 4.20
CA THR A 46 9.06 4.92 4.07
C THR A 46 8.73 5.48 2.69
N ASP A 47 8.84 4.69 1.64
CA ASP A 47 8.50 5.08 0.27
C ASP A 47 6.98 5.25 0.09
N VAL A 48 6.17 4.38 0.71
CA VAL A 48 4.70 4.51 0.77
C VAL A 48 4.34 5.82 1.47
N LEU A 49 4.87 6.05 2.66
CA LEU A 49 4.58 7.22 3.48
C LEU A 49 4.97 8.52 2.79
N ARG A 50 6.15 8.57 2.17
CA ARG A 50 6.59 9.72 1.36
C ARG A 50 5.70 9.94 0.13
N SER A 51 5.19 8.87 -0.48
CA SER A 51 4.27 8.97 -1.61
C SER A 51 2.94 9.60 -1.19
N LEU A 52 2.40 9.19 -0.05
CA LEU A 52 1.17 9.76 0.52
C LEU A 52 1.36 11.24 0.90
N GLU A 53 2.47 11.56 1.57
CA GLU A 53 2.80 12.92 2.01
C GLU A 53 2.94 13.88 0.82
N ARG A 54 3.83 13.55 -0.14
CA ARG A 54 4.09 14.42 -1.30
C ARG A 54 2.85 14.76 -2.11
N ARG A 55 1.85 13.89 -2.10
CA ARG A 55 0.60 14.07 -2.83
C ARG A 55 -0.55 14.55 -1.95
N ALA A 56 -0.28 14.87 -0.68
CA ALA A 56 -1.27 15.27 0.30
C ALA A 56 -2.52 14.36 0.31
N VAL A 57 -2.28 13.03 0.24
CA VAL A 57 -3.34 12.04 0.08
C VAL A 57 -4.26 12.04 1.29
N ARG A 58 -5.57 11.95 1.05
CA ARG A 58 -6.56 11.67 2.09
C ARG A 58 -7.03 10.22 1.96
N ILE A 59 -7.23 9.53 3.08
CA ILE A 59 -7.64 8.12 3.10
C ILE A 59 -8.96 8.03 3.87
N LYS A 60 -9.95 7.34 3.29
CA LYS A 60 -11.30 7.20 3.87
C LYS A 60 -11.87 5.81 3.58
N PHE A 61 -12.72 5.33 4.46
CA PHE A 61 -13.62 4.24 4.11
C PHE A 61 -14.82 4.79 3.33
N ASN A 62 -15.21 4.08 2.27
CA ASN A 62 -16.43 4.41 1.52
C ASN A 62 -17.05 3.13 0.94
N ASN A 63 -18.33 3.18 0.64
CA ASN A 63 -18.97 2.17 -0.19
C ASN A 63 -18.53 2.41 -1.65
N LEU A 64 -17.70 1.54 -2.20
CA LEU A 64 -17.10 1.76 -3.51
C LEU A 64 -18.09 1.67 -4.66
N SER A 65 -19.28 1.04 -4.47
CA SER A 65 -20.35 1.08 -5.47
C SER A 65 -20.89 2.51 -5.70
N MET A 66 -20.70 3.39 -4.72
CA MET A 66 -21.07 4.82 -4.82
C MET A 66 -19.98 5.68 -5.41
N VAL A 67 -18.74 5.18 -5.50
CA VAL A 67 -17.60 5.91 -6.10
C VAL A 67 -17.58 5.71 -7.61
N SER A 68 -17.76 4.47 -8.06
CA SER A 68 -17.88 4.11 -9.47
C SER A 68 -18.54 2.73 -9.59
N TYR A 69 -19.37 2.52 -10.60
CA TYR A 69 -19.97 1.21 -10.89
C TYR A 69 -18.90 0.11 -11.05
N ASN A 70 -17.79 0.44 -11.71
CA ASN A 70 -16.70 -0.51 -11.93
C ASN A 70 -15.88 -0.81 -10.66
N SER A 71 -16.03 -0.01 -9.61
CA SER A 71 -15.30 -0.16 -8.34
C SER A 71 -16.03 -0.98 -7.29
N ALA A 72 -17.28 -1.35 -7.51
CA ALA A 72 -18.14 -2.01 -6.50
C ALA A 72 -17.47 -3.24 -5.85
N ASN A 73 -16.68 -4.00 -6.61
CA ASN A 73 -15.98 -5.19 -6.16
C ASN A 73 -14.51 -4.95 -5.79
N ALA A 74 -14.02 -3.71 -5.91
CA ALA A 74 -12.64 -3.38 -5.56
C ALA A 74 -12.44 -3.41 -4.04
N PHE A 75 -11.21 -3.67 -3.62
CA PHE A 75 -10.80 -3.60 -2.21
C PHE A 75 -10.55 -2.17 -1.78
N ALA A 76 -9.91 -1.40 -2.64
CA ALA A 76 -9.67 0.03 -2.51
C ALA A 76 -9.59 0.66 -3.90
N VAL A 77 -9.62 1.97 -3.98
CA VAL A 77 -9.39 2.75 -5.21
C VAL A 77 -8.72 4.08 -4.88
N SER A 78 -7.79 4.49 -5.73
CA SER A 78 -7.17 5.80 -5.68
C SER A 78 -7.78 6.68 -6.76
N THR A 79 -8.20 7.89 -6.40
CA THR A 79 -8.83 8.85 -7.32
C THR A 79 -8.45 10.29 -6.95
N THR A 80 -8.83 11.23 -7.80
CA THR A 80 -8.72 12.66 -7.51
C THR A 80 -10.13 13.21 -7.40
N ASN A 81 -10.43 13.90 -6.32
CA ASN A 81 -11.74 14.52 -6.12
C ASN A 81 -11.90 15.79 -6.98
N GLU A 82 -13.07 16.39 -6.95
CA GLU A 82 -13.41 17.63 -7.68
C GLU A 82 -12.53 18.84 -7.33
N PHE A 83 -11.89 18.81 -6.15
CA PHE A 83 -10.96 19.85 -5.69
C PHE A 83 -9.49 19.56 -6.05
N GLY A 84 -9.21 18.54 -6.85
CA GLY A 84 -7.86 18.15 -7.22
C GLY A 84 -7.10 17.37 -6.12
N THR A 85 -7.74 17.06 -4.98
CA THR A 85 -7.11 16.32 -3.90
C THR A 85 -7.09 14.82 -4.21
N LYS A 86 -5.92 14.19 -4.06
CA LYS A 86 -5.79 12.74 -4.17
C LYS A 86 -6.46 12.05 -2.97
N VAL A 87 -7.33 11.09 -3.23
CA VAL A 87 -8.06 10.35 -2.20
C VAL A 87 -7.93 8.86 -2.45
N ILE A 88 -7.60 8.11 -1.41
CA ILE A 88 -7.70 6.66 -1.38
C ILE A 88 -9.00 6.31 -0.65
N TYR A 89 -9.90 5.63 -1.34
CA TYR A 89 -11.09 5.05 -0.74
C TYR A 89 -10.89 3.56 -0.53
N ILE A 90 -10.97 3.12 0.74
CA ILE A 90 -10.97 1.71 1.12
C ILE A 90 -12.43 1.28 1.22
N ASN A 91 -12.77 0.11 0.64
CA ASN A 91 -14.13 -0.40 0.70
C ASN A 91 -14.57 -0.61 2.16
N SER A 92 -15.67 0.00 2.53
CA SER A 92 -16.19 0.03 3.91
C SER A 92 -16.51 -1.37 4.47
N ILE A 93 -16.69 -2.37 3.61
CA ILE A 93 -16.86 -3.77 4.06
C ILE A 93 -15.62 -4.32 4.77
N TYR A 94 -14.44 -3.70 4.56
CA TYR A 94 -13.19 -4.07 5.21
C TYR A 94 -12.85 -3.21 6.43
N ARG A 95 -13.76 -2.36 6.92
CA ARG A 95 -13.51 -1.51 8.08
C ARG A 95 -13.04 -2.29 9.32
N ASN A 96 -13.54 -3.51 9.50
CA ASN A 96 -13.18 -4.37 10.62
C ASN A 96 -12.01 -5.33 10.31
N ALA A 97 -11.36 -5.20 9.15
CA ALA A 97 -10.19 -5.99 8.83
C ALA A 97 -9.00 -5.60 9.74
N PRO A 98 -8.05 -6.52 9.99
CA PRO A 98 -6.78 -6.20 10.66
C PRO A 98 -6.07 -5.00 10.03
N ALA A 99 -5.42 -4.17 10.85
CA ALA A 99 -4.75 -2.96 10.40
C ALA A 99 -3.65 -3.26 9.37
N GLU A 100 -2.97 -4.40 9.51
CA GLU A 100 -1.95 -4.87 8.57
C GLU A 100 -2.51 -5.11 7.17
N GLN A 101 -3.74 -5.61 7.06
CA GLN A 101 -4.40 -5.84 5.77
C GLN A 101 -4.80 -4.50 5.12
N ILE A 102 -5.32 -3.56 5.91
CA ILE A 102 -5.63 -2.21 5.46
C ILE A 102 -4.36 -1.49 5.02
N ALA A 103 -3.26 -1.65 5.76
CA ALA A 103 -1.94 -1.11 5.42
C ALA A 103 -1.47 -1.58 4.03
N CYS A 104 -1.67 -2.86 3.70
CA CYS A 104 -1.32 -3.40 2.39
C CYS A 104 -2.15 -2.80 1.25
N LEU A 105 -3.46 -2.55 1.47
CA LEU A 105 -4.29 -1.84 0.50
C LEU A 105 -3.81 -0.39 0.30
N ILE A 106 -3.44 0.31 1.37
CA ILE A 106 -2.88 1.66 1.29
C ILE A 106 -1.56 1.64 0.51
N ALA A 107 -0.69 0.65 0.73
CA ALA A 107 0.57 0.49 0.02
C ALA A 107 0.34 0.30 -1.49
N HIS A 108 -0.64 -0.52 -1.89
CA HIS A 108 -1.07 -0.70 -3.28
C HIS A 108 -1.51 0.63 -3.89
N GLU A 109 -2.50 1.28 -3.29
CA GLU A 109 -3.10 2.51 -3.81
C GLU A 109 -2.11 3.70 -3.84
N SER A 110 -1.08 3.66 -2.99
CA SER A 110 0.00 4.66 -3.01
C SER A 110 0.84 4.63 -4.27
N CYS A 111 0.79 3.57 -5.06
CA CYS A 111 1.52 3.44 -6.32
C CYS A 111 0.82 4.13 -7.49
N HIS A 112 -0.51 4.30 -7.43
CA HIS A 112 -1.27 4.91 -8.51
C HIS A 112 -1.04 6.42 -8.58
N THR A 113 -0.53 6.87 -9.73
CA THR A 113 -0.14 8.28 -9.95
C THR A 113 -1.05 9.00 -10.92
N GLY A 114 -1.71 8.29 -11.85
CA GLY A 114 -2.54 8.81 -12.91
C GLY A 114 -4.05 8.65 -12.69
N TYR A 115 -4.82 9.01 -13.73
CA TYR A 115 -6.28 8.82 -13.78
C TYR A 115 -6.68 7.42 -14.26
N SER A 116 -5.79 6.74 -14.98
CA SER A 116 -5.99 5.38 -15.47
C SER A 116 -4.75 4.55 -15.19
N ALA A 117 -4.94 3.37 -14.61
CA ALA A 117 -3.87 2.44 -14.37
C ALA A 117 -3.40 1.78 -15.67
N THR A 118 -2.11 1.47 -15.76
CA THR A 118 -1.52 0.63 -16.79
C THR A 118 -1.21 -0.76 -16.21
N LEU A 119 -0.96 -1.75 -17.08
CA LEU A 119 -0.53 -3.08 -16.63
C LEU A 119 0.75 -2.99 -15.76
N ALA A 120 1.71 -2.16 -16.17
CA ALA A 120 2.96 -1.96 -15.42
C ALA A 120 2.72 -1.32 -14.05
N GLU A 121 1.82 -0.32 -13.96
CA GLU A 121 1.46 0.34 -12.70
C GLU A 121 0.72 -0.62 -11.78
N GLU A 122 -0.27 -1.37 -12.28
CA GLU A 122 -0.99 -2.40 -11.52
C GLU A 122 -0.06 -3.52 -11.04
N THR A 123 0.90 -3.94 -11.87
CA THR A 123 1.92 -4.91 -11.48
C THR A 123 2.76 -4.39 -10.33
N THR A 124 3.25 -3.16 -10.42
CA THR A 124 4.04 -2.51 -9.38
C THR A 124 3.24 -2.37 -8.08
N ALA A 125 2.00 -1.90 -8.17
CA ALA A 125 1.10 -1.74 -7.02
C ALA A 125 0.82 -3.09 -6.33
N THR A 126 0.52 -4.13 -7.13
CA THR A 126 0.24 -5.47 -6.59
C THR A 126 1.49 -6.12 -5.99
N GLN A 127 2.67 -5.92 -6.57
CA GLN A 127 3.94 -6.36 -5.98
C GLN A 127 4.20 -5.66 -4.64
N LYS A 128 3.92 -4.35 -4.55
CA LYS A 128 4.03 -3.59 -3.31
C LYS A 128 3.08 -4.09 -2.23
N GLU A 129 1.81 -4.38 -2.59
CA GLU A 129 0.82 -5.00 -1.71
C GLU A 129 1.32 -6.36 -1.18
N ALA A 130 1.81 -7.21 -2.07
CA ALA A 130 2.32 -8.54 -1.74
C ALA A 130 3.55 -8.49 -0.84
N ALA A 131 4.52 -7.63 -1.16
CA ALA A 131 5.72 -7.41 -0.35
C ALA A 131 5.38 -6.88 1.05
N CYS A 132 4.45 -5.91 1.12
CA CYS A 132 3.94 -5.38 2.38
C CYS A 132 3.32 -6.50 3.23
N TRP A 133 2.42 -7.31 2.66
CA TRP A 133 1.81 -8.43 3.38
C TRP A 133 2.84 -9.46 3.85
N THR A 134 3.81 -9.81 3.02
CA THR A 134 4.89 -10.74 3.38
C THR A 134 5.67 -10.26 4.62
N ARG A 135 5.85 -8.95 4.78
CA ARG A 135 6.52 -8.37 5.96
C ARG A 135 5.62 -8.24 7.17
N LEU A 136 4.35 -7.87 6.96
CA LEU A 136 3.43 -7.57 8.06
C LEU A 136 2.74 -8.80 8.63
N LYS A 137 2.60 -9.86 7.84
CA LYS A 137 1.94 -11.10 8.29
C LYS A 137 2.78 -11.80 9.36
N SER A 138 2.31 -11.76 10.60
CA SER A 138 2.93 -12.48 11.70
C SER A 138 2.48 -13.94 11.73
N ALA A 139 3.43 -14.87 11.90
CA ALA A 139 3.13 -16.28 12.07
C ALA A 139 2.39 -16.59 13.40
N SER A 140 2.52 -15.70 14.40
CA SER A 140 1.86 -15.85 15.70
C SER A 140 0.45 -15.26 15.75
N LYS A 141 0.01 -14.55 14.69
CA LYS A 141 -1.31 -13.90 14.62
C LYS A 141 -2.25 -14.69 13.73
N VAL A 142 -3.42 -15.03 14.27
CA VAL A 142 -4.51 -15.61 13.48
C VAL A 142 -5.28 -14.50 12.77
N TYR A 143 -5.32 -14.57 11.45
CA TYR A 143 -6.09 -13.65 10.63
C TYR A 143 -7.45 -14.27 10.26
N PRO A 144 -8.54 -13.48 10.17
CA PRO A 144 -9.84 -14.01 9.82
C PRO A 144 -9.83 -14.59 8.39
N ASP A 145 -10.52 -15.70 8.16
CA ASP A 145 -10.74 -16.21 6.80
C ASP A 145 -11.70 -15.29 6.04
N SER A 146 -11.13 -14.36 5.30
CA SER A 146 -11.84 -13.36 4.52
C SER A 146 -11.37 -13.35 3.06
N LYS A 147 -12.17 -12.74 2.19
CA LYS A 147 -11.79 -12.52 0.78
C LYS A 147 -10.46 -11.74 0.70
N LEU A 148 -10.26 -10.75 1.59
CA LEU A 148 -9.04 -9.96 1.63
C LEU A 148 -7.84 -10.79 2.09
N THR A 149 -7.97 -11.58 3.16
CA THR A 149 -6.89 -12.46 3.65
C THR A 149 -6.45 -13.44 2.57
N ARG A 150 -7.41 -14.13 1.93
CA ARG A 150 -7.11 -15.08 0.85
C ARG A 150 -6.43 -14.42 -0.35
N ARG A 151 -6.83 -13.19 -0.70
CA ARG A 151 -6.15 -12.40 -1.75
C ARG A 151 -4.70 -12.12 -1.37
N LEU A 152 -4.47 -11.57 -0.19
CA LEU A 152 -3.14 -11.17 0.28
C LEU A 152 -2.20 -12.38 0.38
N ASP A 153 -2.68 -13.51 0.92
CA ASP A 153 -1.91 -14.75 1.02
C ASP A 153 -1.51 -15.28 -0.37
N LYS A 154 -2.45 -15.27 -1.32
CA LYS A 154 -2.17 -15.69 -2.68
C LYS A 154 -1.12 -14.79 -3.36
N LEU A 155 -1.25 -13.48 -3.22
CA LEU A 155 -0.32 -12.52 -3.81
C LEU A 155 1.08 -12.63 -3.18
N SER A 156 1.16 -12.78 -1.86
CA SER A 156 2.42 -13.03 -1.15
C SER A 156 3.09 -14.32 -1.64
N GLY A 157 2.33 -15.41 -1.81
CA GLY A 157 2.85 -16.66 -2.36
C GLY A 157 3.43 -16.48 -3.77
N LEU A 158 2.73 -15.77 -4.66
CA LEU A 158 3.22 -15.47 -6.01
C LEU A 158 4.46 -14.58 -5.98
N TYR A 159 4.49 -13.58 -5.12
CA TYR A 159 5.63 -12.67 -4.94
C TYR A 159 6.88 -13.44 -4.49
N LEU A 160 6.76 -14.30 -3.49
CA LEU A 160 7.87 -15.11 -2.98
C LEU A 160 8.35 -16.15 -4.00
N ALA A 161 7.46 -16.69 -4.83
CA ALA A 161 7.79 -17.63 -5.88
C ALA A 161 8.33 -16.96 -7.17
N SER A 162 8.21 -15.62 -7.29
CA SER A 162 8.73 -14.89 -8.45
C SER A 162 10.26 -14.87 -8.44
N SER A 163 10.85 -15.05 -9.61
CA SER A 163 12.30 -14.92 -9.84
C SER A 163 12.58 -13.72 -10.73
N ASN A 164 13.86 -13.39 -10.91
CA ASN A 164 14.28 -12.25 -11.74
C ASN A 164 13.75 -12.30 -13.19
N ASN A 165 13.50 -13.49 -13.72
CA ASN A 165 13.03 -13.70 -15.10
C ASN A 165 11.57 -14.17 -15.17
N ASN A 166 10.89 -14.35 -14.04
CA ASN A 166 9.52 -14.86 -13.98
C ASN A 166 8.69 -14.07 -12.96
N ASN A 167 8.00 -13.06 -13.47
CA ASN A 167 7.12 -12.22 -12.67
C ASN A 167 5.71 -12.82 -12.60
N LEU A 168 5.49 -13.75 -11.66
CA LEU A 168 4.21 -14.43 -11.48
C LEU A 168 3.08 -13.46 -11.08
N VAL A 169 3.39 -12.35 -10.42
CA VAL A 169 2.42 -11.31 -10.08
C VAL A 169 1.91 -10.65 -11.36
N GLU A 170 2.80 -10.26 -12.28
CA GLU A 170 2.43 -9.67 -13.57
C GLU A 170 1.59 -10.63 -14.42
N GLN A 171 2.01 -11.89 -14.52
CA GLN A 171 1.25 -12.93 -15.24
C GLN A 171 -0.16 -13.09 -14.65
N LYS A 172 -0.28 -13.04 -13.32
CA LYS A 172 -1.57 -13.11 -12.64
C LYS A 172 -2.47 -11.92 -12.98
N ILE A 173 -1.93 -10.70 -13.05
CA ILE A 173 -2.68 -9.49 -13.42
C ILE A 173 -3.10 -9.58 -14.89
N ALA A 174 -2.15 -9.86 -15.80
CA ALA A 174 -2.40 -9.95 -17.23
C ALA A 174 -3.43 -11.02 -17.60
N SER A 175 -3.51 -12.12 -16.85
CA SER A 175 -4.48 -13.21 -17.06
C SER A 175 -5.82 -13.00 -16.36
N SER A 176 -5.96 -12.01 -15.48
CA SER A 176 -7.18 -11.75 -14.73
C SER A 176 -8.23 -11.06 -15.59
N SER A 177 -9.42 -11.65 -15.74
CA SER A 177 -10.54 -11.02 -16.46
C SER A 177 -10.90 -9.65 -15.89
N PHE A 178 -10.82 -9.48 -14.58
CA PHE A 178 -11.06 -8.21 -13.91
C PHE A 178 -10.09 -7.12 -14.39
N TYR A 179 -8.78 -7.40 -14.33
CA TYR A 179 -7.77 -6.43 -14.75
C TYR A 179 -7.78 -6.23 -16.28
N ARG A 180 -7.97 -7.29 -17.06
CA ARG A 180 -8.10 -7.16 -18.53
C ARG A 180 -9.21 -6.19 -18.91
N SER A 181 -10.40 -6.35 -18.31
CA SER A 181 -11.52 -5.43 -18.53
C SER A 181 -11.21 -4.00 -18.08
N GLN A 182 -10.59 -3.84 -16.91
CA GLN A 182 -10.24 -2.53 -16.36
C GLN A 182 -9.17 -1.81 -17.17
N LEU A 183 -8.18 -2.54 -17.70
CA LEU A 183 -7.04 -2.01 -18.44
C LEU A 183 -7.27 -1.96 -19.96
N GLY A 184 -8.44 -2.39 -20.47
CA GLY A 184 -8.72 -2.48 -21.89
C GLY A 184 -7.86 -3.50 -22.64
N LEU A 185 -7.36 -4.54 -21.96
CA LEU A 185 -6.57 -5.62 -22.56
C LEU A 185 -7.52 -6.69 -23.11
N ASN A 186 -7.81 -6.62 -24.40
CA ASN A 186 -8.61 -7.61 -25.13
C ASN A 186 -7.79 -8.81 -25.58
#